data_b8dd827a92cae12660604b949da78957
#
_entry.id   b8dd827a92cae12660604b949da78957
#
_cell.length_a   1.000
_cell.length_b   1.000
_cell.length_c   1.000
_cell.angle_alpha   90.00
_cell.angle_beta   90.00
_cell.angle_gamma   90.00
#
_symmetry.space_group_name_H-M   'P 1'
#
loop_
_entity.id
_entity.type
_entity.pdbx_description
1 polymer ?
#
loop_
_entity_poly.entity_id
_entity_poly.type
_entity_poly.pdbx_seq_one_letter_code
_entity_poly.pdbx_strand_id
1 'polypeptide(L)'
;MLSATILFCLLLAWTGRSFRLLTTSGAIMTLLVGSGVSFGFGWQGLVVLLLFFGSSSLLSKVGRSRKQSVDSIVEKDGARDGWQVLANGGLAFVAALAYAMTMDFAYLLLFLFVIAASNADTWASEIGPLSKRDPWSLKTLRRAPAGTSGAMSLIGTVGTIAGAAFIAIAAHWIFSLSLRDVVLVTSIGVFGSLLDTLFGAVGQRVYRCTVCGEYTEKREHHGQPTAYVSGIRFLGNDAVNVLTSGLASGIGFIIVRFW
;
A
#
# COMPACT_ATOMS: atom_id res chain seq x y z
N MET A 1 -8.27 14.03 -25.82
CA MET A 1 -8.20 13.75 -24.36
C MET A 1 -7.29 12.58 -24.03
N LEU A 2 -7.37 11.42 -24.70
CA LEU A 2 -6.53 10.24 -24.42
C LEU A 2 -5.01 10.53 -24.53
N SER A 3 -4.58 11.28 -25.55
CA SER A 3 -3.17 11.66 -25.77
C SER A 3 -2.60 12.52 -24.62
N ALA A 4 -3.38 13.46 -24.09
CA ALA A 4 -2.96 14.31 -22.98
C ALA A 4 -2.80 13.51 -21.67
N THR A 5 -3.69 12.55 -21.43
CA THR A 5 -3.65 11.70 -20.24
C THR A 5 -2.47 10.72 -20.27
N ILE A 6 -2.18 10.14 -21.44
CA ILE A 6 -0.99 9.29 -21.64
C ILE A 6 0.28 10.10 -21.42
N LEU A 7 0.36 11.33 -21.98
CA LEU A 7 1.50 12.21 -21.77
C LEU A 7 1.69 12.55 -20.28
N PHE A 8 0.60 12.80 -19.55
CA PHE A 8 0.65 13.03 -18.12
C PHE A 8 1.16 11.80 -17.35
N CYS A 9 0.69 10.59 -17.68
CA CYS A 9 1.21 9.36 -17.09
C CYS A 9 2.70 9.15 -17.39
N LEU A 10 3.14 9.46 -18.60
CA LEU A 10 4.57 9.41 -18.99
C LEU A 10 5.40 10.39 -18.17
N LEU A 11 4.91 11.63 -17.98
CA LEU A 11 5.57 12.64 -17.14
C LEU A 11 5.66 12.18 -15.68
N LEU A 12 4.60 11.60 -15.12
CA LEU A 12 4.60 11.06 -13.75
C LEU A 12 5.58 9.91 -13.60
N ALA A 13 5.60 8.96 -14.54
CA ALA A 13 6.54 7.85 -14.53
C ALA A 13 8.00 8.32 -14.65
N TRP A 14 8.24 9.27 -15.55
CA TRP A 14 9.56 9.87 -15.75
C TRP A 14 10.03 10.66 -14.53
N THR A 15 9.17 11.51 -13.95
CA THR A 15 9.50 12.28 -12.73
C THR A 15 9.73 11.34 -11.55
N GLY A 16 8.88 10.34 -11.33
CA GLY A 16 9.07 9.33 -10.30
C GLY A 16 10.41 8.59 -10.43
N ARG A 17 10.81 8.27 -11.67
CA ARG A 17 12.10 7.65 -11.95
C ARG A 17 13.28 8.62 -11.73
N SER A 18 13.15 9.86 -12.17
CA SER A 18 14.18 10.90 -12.04
C SER A 18 14.45 11.28 -10.58
N PHE A 19 13.42 11.33 -9.75
CA PHE A 19 13.54 11.57 -8.30
C PHE A 19 13.86 10.31 -7.49
N ARG A 20 14.17 9.18 -8.16
CA ARG A 20 14.48 7.89 -7.51
C ARG A 20 13.36 7.38 -6.58
N LEU A 21 12.12 7.74 -6.87
CA LEU A 21 10.93 7.22 -6.16
C LEU A 21 10.46 5.90 -6.78
N LEU A 22 10.81 5.67 -8.05
CA LEU A 22 10.50 4.46 -8.82
C LEU A 22 11.76 3.87 -9.43
N THR A 23 11.83 2.54 -9.49
CA THR A 23 12.75 1.82 -10.37
C THR A 23 12.27 1.90 -11.82
N THR A 24 13.03 1.39 -12.79
CA THR A 24 12.56 1.32 -14.18
C THR A 24 11.31 0.45 -14.32
N SER A 25 11.27 -0.72 -13.66
CA SER A 25 10.08 -1.57 -13.65
C SER A 25 8.90 -0.89 -12.94
N GLY A 26 9.13 -0.15 -11.86
CA GLY A 26 8.13 0.65 -11.18
C GLY A 26 7.53 1.74 -12.08
N ALA A 27 8.35 2.44 -12.85
CA ALA A 27 7.88 3.45 -13.81
C ALA A 27 7.02 2.84 -14.93
N ILE A 28 7.42 1.68 -15.48
CA ILE A 28 6.63 0.95 -16.49
C ILE A 28 5.27 0.53 -15.92
N MET A 29 5.23 -0.04 -14.72
CA MET A 29 3.98 -0.45 -14.08
C MET A 29 3.12 0.74 -13.66
N THR A 30 3.71 1.86 -13.25
CA THR A 30 2.98 3.11 -12.99
C THR A 30 2.30 3.63 -14.26
N LEU A 31 2.98 3.54 -15.41
CA LEU A 31 2.38 3.90 -16.69
C LEU A 31 1.20 2.97 -17.05
N LEU A 32 1.36 1.66 -16.87
CA LEU A 32 0.30 0.68 -17.13
C LEU A 32 -0.93 0.94 -16.24
N VAL A 33 -0.73 0.98 -14.91
CA VAL A 33 -1.80 1.17 -13.93
C VAL A 33 -2.45 2.55 -14.11
N GLY A 34 -1.66 3.60 -14.28
CA GLY A 34 -2.16 4.96 -14.48
C GLY A 34 -2.99 5.09 -15.76
N SER A 35 -2.54 4.48 -16.88
CA SER A 35 -3.30 4.50 -18.13
C SER A 35 -4.64 3.78 -18.01
N GLY A 36 -4.68 2.61 -17.37
CA GLY A 36 -5.93 1.87 -17.14
C GLY A 36 -6.89 2.60 -16.19
N VAL A 37 -6.38 3.15 -15.10
CA VAL A 37 -7.18 3.97 -14.17
C VAL A 37 -7.73 5.21 -14.87
N SER A 38 -6.92 5.86 -15.71
CA SER A 38 -7.37 6.99 -16.53
C SER A 38 -8.44 6.60 -17.55
N PHE A 39 -8.36 5.40 -18.12
CA PHE A 39 -9.35 4.90 -19.08
C PHE A 39 -10.73 4.72 -18.40
N GLY A 40 -10.76 4.19 -17.16
CA GLY A 40 -12.02 4.02 -16.43
C GLY A 40 -12.52 5.32 -15.77
N PHE A 41 -11.66 6.01 -15.03
CA PHE A 41 -12.07 7.11 -14.16
C PHE A 41 -11.56 8.49 -14.61
N GLY A 42 -10.96 8.57 -15.80
CA GLY A 42 -10.44 9.84 -16.31
C GLY A 42 -9.32 10.44 -15.44
N TRP A 43 -9.22 11.76 -15.45
CA TRP A 43 -8.23 12.51 -14.66
C TRP A 43 -8.51 12.41 -13.15
N GLN A 44 -9.77 12.19 -12.75
CA GLN A 44 -10.16 12.03 -11.35
C GLN A 44 -9.47 10.82 -10.71
N GLY A 45 -9.44 9.69 -11.39
CA GLY A 45 -8.72 8.50 -10.94
C GLY A 45 -7.22 8.73 -10.82
N LEU A 46 -6.63 9.45 -11.76
CA LEU A 46 -5.20 9.81 -11.70
C LEU A 46 -4.86 10.72 -10.53
N VAL A 47 -5.74 11.67 -10.17
CA VAL A 47 -5.54 12.52 -8.99
C VAL A 47 -5.54 11.68 -7.72
N VAL A 48 -6.45 10.69 -7.59
CA VAL A 48 -6.45 9.78 -6.43
C VAL A 48 -5.15 8.97 -6.35
N LEU A 49 -4.67 8.42 -7.47
CA LEU A 49 -3.37 7.72 -7.52
C LEU A 49 -2.20 8.65 -7.16
N LEU A 50 -2.23 9.90 -7.64
CA LEU A 50 -1.20 10.90 -7.34
C LEU A 50 -1.19 11.27 -5.86
N LEU A 51 -2.36 11.42 -5.24
CA LEU A 51 -2.49 11.68 -3.80
C LEU A 51 -1.92 10.51 -2.98
N PHE A 52 -2.25 9.28 -3.35
CA PHE A 52 -1.67 8.08 -2.73
C PHE A 52 -0.14 8.07 -2.86
N PHE A 53 0.37 8.09 -4.09
CA PHE A 53 1.80 7.98 -4.35
C PHE A 53 2.59 9.18 -3.78
N GLY A 54 2.06 10.39 -3.93
CA GLY A 54 2.69 11.62 -3.47
C GLY A 54 2.77 11.69 -1.96
N SER A 55 1.65 11.45 -1.24
CA SER A 55 1.63 11.48 0.22
C SER A 55 2.53 10.40 0.83
N SER A 56 2.48 9.20 0.30
CA SER A 56 3.34 8.09 0.70
C SER A 56 4.83 8.40 0.47
N SER A 57 5.18 8.99 -0.68
CA SER A 57 6.56 9.38 -0.99
C SER A 57 7.07 10.55 -0.15
N LEU A 58 6.20 11.44 0.28
CA LEU A 58 6.55 12.50 1.24
C LEU A 58 6.80 11.92 2.63
N LEU A 59 5.91 11.04 3.11
CA LEU A 59 6.05 10.39 4.41
C LEU A 59 7.32 9.52 4.49
N SER A 60 7.73 8.86 3.41
CA SER A 60 8.97 8.06 3.41
C SER A 60 10.23 8.89 3.69
N LYS A 61 10.19 10.20 3.42
CA LYS A 61 11.29 11.12 3.72
C LYS A 61 11.27 11.66 5.15
N VAL A 62 10.12 11.62 5.83
CA VAL A 62 9.96 12.13 7.20
C VAL A 62 10.60 11.16 8.19
N GLY A 63 11.47 11.68 9.06
CA GLY A 63 12.11 10.92 10.12
C GLY A 63 13.06 9.81 9.64
N ARG A 64 13.69 9.98 8.50
CA ARG A 64 14.55 8.97 7.84
C ARG A 64 15.63 8.37 8.77
N SER A 65 16.21 9.17 9.66
CA SER A 65 17.20 8.68 10.63
C SER A 65 16.64 7.63 11.60
N ARG A 66 15.35 7.73 11.96
CA ARG A 66 14.68 6.72 12.82
C ARG A 66 14.24 5.47 12.04
N LYS A 67 14.09 5.59 10.73
CA LYS A 67 13.67 4.48 9.85
C LYS A 67 14.83 3.61 9.40
N GLN A 68 16.07 4.04 9.56
CA GLN A 68 17.26 3.26 9.15
C GLN A 68 17.32 1.85 9.76
N SER A 69 16.87 1.70 11.01
CA SER A 69 16.79 0.37 11.64
C SER A 69 15.67 -0.50 11.05
N VAL A 70 14.64 0.11 10.50
CA VAL A 70 13.56 -0.60 9.80
C VAL A 70 14.02 -1.07 8.43
N ASP A 71 14.82 -0.26 7.72
CA ASP A 71 15.33 -0.58 6.38
C ASP A 71 16.19 -1.87 6.36
N SER A 72 16.79 -2.26 7.50
CA SER A 72 17.50 -3.55 7.63
C SER A 72 16.57 -4.75 7.74
N ILE A 73 15.34 -4.56 8.22
CA ILE A 73 14.37 -5.62 8.51
C ILE A 73 13.45 -5.87 7.31
N VAL A 74 12.86 -4.81 6.73
CA VAL A 74 11.85 -4.92 5.68
C VAL A 74 12.44 -5.45 4.36
N GLU A 75 11.63 -6.18 3.59
CA GLU A 75 12.06 -6.82 2.34
C GLU A 75 12.59 -5.81 1.32
N LYS A 76 11.92 -4.68 1.18
CA LYS A 76 12.25 -3.64 0.19
C LYS A 76 12.23 -2.26 0.84
N ASP A 77 13.26 -1.50 0.55
CA ASP A 77 13.43 -0.11 0.93
C ASP A 77 13.68 0.77 -0.30
N GLY A 78 13.44 2.06 -0.20
CA GLY A 78 13.76 3.03 -1.24
C GLY A 78 12.77 3.10 -2.41
N ALA A 79 13.29 3.03 -3.65
CA ALA A 79 12.48 3.22 -4.85
C ALA A 79 11.54 2.03 -5.11
N ARG A 80 10.24 2.32 -5.32
CA ARG A 80 9.24 1.28 -5.57
C ARG A 80 9.47 0.58 -6.90
N ASP A 81 9.48 -0.74 -6.89
CA ASP A 81 9.60 -1.57 -8.07
C ASP A 81 8.22 -1.90 -8.70
N GLY A 82 8.24 -2.62 -9.84
CA GLY A 82 7.02 -2.96 -10.57
C GLY A 82 6.07 -3.87 -9.77
N TRP A 83 6.59 -4.75 -8.93
CA TRP A 83 5.78 -5.63 -8.10
C TRP A 83 5.06 -4.86 -6.99
N GLN A 84 5.74 -3.89 -6.37
CA GLN A 84 5.12 -3.00 -5.38
C GLN A 84 4.02 -2.12 -6.01
N VAL A 85 4.24 -1.62 -7.23
CA VAL A 85 3.21 -0.84 -7.95
C VAL A 85 2.00 -1.72 -8.29
N LEU A 86 2.22 -2.96 -8.75
CA LEU A 86 1.14 -3.91 -9.03
C LEU A 86 0.43 -4.38 -7.75
N ALA A 87 1.17 -4.61 -6.68
CA ALA A 87 0.59 -5.03 -5.41
C ALA A 87 -0.42 -4.01 -4.86
N ASN A 88 -0.10 -2.72 -4.99
CA ASN A 88 -0.93 -1.65 -4.46
C ASN A 88 -1.93 -1.07 -5.47
N GLY A 89 -1.68 -1.23 -6.78
CA GLY A 89 -2.48 -0.61 -7.85
C GLY A 89 -3.13 -1.58 -8.84
N GLY A 90 -2.72 -2.85 -8.85
CA GLY A 90 -3.19 -3.82 -9.86
C GLY A 90 -4.70 -4.10 -9.78
N LEU A 91 -5.24 -4.27 -8.57
CA LEU A 91 -6.69 -4.42 -8.37
C LEU A 91 -7.45 -3.13 -8.69
N ALA A 92 -6.85 -1.97 -8.45
CA ALA A 92 -7.42 -0.67 -8.85
C ALA A 92 -7.50 -0.54 -10.38
N PHE A 93 -6.48 -1.03 -11.10
CA PHE A 93 -6.51 -1.13 -12.57
C PHE A 93 -7.65 -2.02 -13.06
N VAL A 94 -7.83 -3.22 -12.45
CA VAL A 94 -8.93 -4.13 -12.81
C VAL A 94 -10.31 -3.48 -12.55
N ALA A 95 -10.47 -2.82 -11.40
CA ALA A 95 -11.71 -2.09 -11.07
C ALA A 95 -12.00 -0.97 -12.09
N ALA A 96 -10.97 -0.26 -12.55
CA ALA A 96 -11.11 0.78 -13.55
C ALA A 96 -11.57 0.24 -14.91
N LEU A 97 -11.02 -0.89 -15.36
CA LEU A 97 -11.46 -1.55 -16.58
C LEU A 97 -12.91 -2.05 -16.47
N ALA A 98 -13.27 -2.66 -15.33
CA ALA A 98 -14.64 -3.11 -15.10
C ALA A 98 -15.62 -1.93 -15.08
N TYR A 99 -15.24 -0.81 -14.48
CA TYR A 99 -16.05 0.42 -14.53
C TYR A 99 -16.23 0.93 -15.97
N ALA A 100 -15.16 0.98 -16.76
CA ALA A 100 -15.23 1.44 -18.14
C ALA A 100 -16.18 0.58 -19.02
N MET A 101 -16.32 -0.71 -18.69
CA MET A 101 -17.17 -1.66 -19.42
C MET A 101 -18.64 -1.61 -18.96
N THR A 102 -18.89 -1.30 -17.69
CA THR A 102 -20.22 -1.45 -17.08
C THR A 102 -20.86 -0.13 -16.65
N MET A 103 -20.06 0.92 -16.45
CA MET A 103 -20.45 2.20 -15.85
C MET A 103 -21.08 2.06 -14.45
N ASP A 104 -20.84 0.92 -13.76
CA ASP A 104 -21.42 0.61 -12.48
C ASP A 104 -20.61 1.25 -11.35
N PHE A 105 -21.26 2.08 -10.56
CA PHE A 105 -20.67 2.84 -9.44
C PHE A 105 -19.98 1.94 -8.40
N ALA A 106 -20.39 0.70 -8.25
CA ALA A 106 -19.75 -0.24 -7.33
C ALA A 106 -18.26 -0.46 -7.67
N TYR A 107 -17.88 -0.39 -8.96
CA TYR A 107 -16.46 -0.50 -9.35
C TYR A 107 -15.66 0.77 -9.05
N LEU A 108 -16.29 1.94 -9.01
CA LEU A 108 -15.63 3.14 -8.48
C LEU A 108 -15.32 2.97 -6.98
N LEU A 109 -16.28 2.47 -6.21
CA LEU A 109 -16.06 2.20 -4.79
C LEU A 109 -14.99 1.12 -4.59
N LEU A 110 -15.00 0.05 -5.41
CA LEU A 110 -13.96 -0.98 -5.38
C LEU A 110 -12.55 -0.39 -5.61
N PHE A 111 -12.39 0.48 -6.61
CA PHE A 111 -11.16 1.22 -6.84
C PHE A 111 -10.71 2.00 -5.59
N LEU A 112 -11.64 2.73 -4.99
CA LEU A 112 -11.37 3.56 -3.82
C LEU A 112 -11.04 2.71 -2.58
N PHE A 113 -11.68 1.56 -2.40
CA PHE A 113 -11.37 0.61 -1.32
C PHE A 113 -9.92 0.12 -1.42
N VAL A 114 -9.49 -0.29 -2.63
CA VAL A 114 -8.11 -0.75 -2.87
C VAL A 114 -7.11 0.34 -2.54
N ILE A 115 -7.31 1.56 -3.06
CA ILE A 115 -6.37 2.65 -2.85
C ILE A 115 -6.38 3.14 -1.39
N ALA A 116 -7.54 3.17 -0.74
CA ALA A 116 -7.64 3.52 0.68
C ALA A 116 -6.93 2.50 1.58
N ALA A 117 -7.06 1.20 1.30
CA ALA A 117 -6.36 0.14 2.02
C ALA A 117 -4.84 0.24 1.83
N SER A 118 -4.37 0.41 0.60
CA SER A 118 -2.95 0.56 0.29
C SER A 118 -2.36 1.83 0.91
N ASN A 119 -3.11 2.95 0.92
CA ASN A 119 -2.65 4.18 1.54
C ASN A 119 -2.64 4.10 3.06
N ALA A 120 -3.65 3.48 3.67
CA ALA A 120 -3.74 3.23 5.11
C ALA A 120 -2.54 2.42 5.60
N ASP A 121 -2.22 1.33 4.92
CA ASP A 121 -1.08 0.48 5.24
C ASP A 121 0.25 1.20 5.06
N THR A 122 0.42 1.92 3.95
CA THR A 122 1.64 2.70 3.71
C THR A 122 1.84 3.79 4.77
N TRP A 123 0.77 4.53 5.14
CA TRP A 123 0.90 5.55 6.18
C TRP A 123 1.20 4.92 7.54
N ALA A 124 0.61 3.77 7.85
CA ALA A 124 0.91 3.03 9.08
C ALA A 124 2.38 2.62 9.17
N SER A 125 2.93 2.05 8.08
CA SER A 125 4.31 1.60 8.01
C SER A 125 5.33 2.74 7.98
N GLU A 126 4.95 3.91 7.44
CA GLU A 126 5.80 5.10 7.40
C GLU A 126 5.76 5.93 8.70
N ILE A 127 4.61 6.01 9.37
CA ILE A 127 4.43 6.78 10.61
C ILE A 127 4.77 5.93 11.84
N GLY A 128 4.46 4.63 11.79
CA GLY A 128 4.67 3.69 12.90
C GLY A 128 6.08 3.72 13.51
N PRO A 129 7.15 3.68 12.69
CA PRO A 129 8.53 3.74 13.16
C PRO A 129 8.93 5.06 13.85
N LEU A 130 8.15 6.12 13.69
CA LEU A 130 8.37 7.39 14.38
C LEU A 130 7.97 7.33 15.87
N SER A 131 7.33 6.23 16.30
CA SER A 131 7.00 5.98 17.70
C SER A 131 8.25 6.01 18.58
N LYS A 132 8.12 6.61 19.77
CA LYS A 132 9.16 6.55 20.81
C LYS A 132 9.18 5.20 21.55
N ARG A 133 8.12 4.41 21.41
CA ARG A 133 7.98 3.10 22.07
C ARG A 133 7.93 2.02 21.01
N ASP A 134 8.51 0.88 21.29
CA ASP A 134 8.44 -0.29 20.43
C ASP A 134 6.99 -0.68 20.17
N PRO A 135 6.65 -1.12 18.94
CA PRO A 135 5.32 -1.60 18.61
C PRO A 135 4.99 -2.92 19.35
N TRP A 136 3.70 -3.25 19.38
CA TRP A 136 3.20 -4.53 19.86
C TRP A 136 3.08 -5.52 18.70
N SER A 137 3.75 -6.66 18.81
CA SER A 137 3.59 -7.78 17.88
C SER A 137 2.30 -8.54 18.16
N LEU A 138 1.45 -8.69 17.14
CA LEU A 138 0.24 -9.52 17.23
C LEU A 138 0.58 -11.01 17.39
N LYS A 139 1.74 -11.45 16.88
CA LYS A 139 2.19 -12.84 16.97
C LYS A 139 2.56 -13.25 18.40
N THR A 140 3.28 -12.39 19.11
CA THR A 140 3.85 -12.72 20.42
C THR A 140 3.15 -12.04 21.57
N LEU A 141 2.26 -11.08 21.30
CA LEU A 141 1.61 -10.19 22.26
C LEU A 141 2.61 -9.47 23.18
N ARG A 142 3.80 -9.16 22.63
CA ARG A 142 4.91 -8.49 23.33
C ARG A 142 5.45 -7.35 22.47
N ARG A 143 6.27 -6.50 23.07
CA ARG A 143 7.02 -5.48 22.33
C ARG A 143 8.01 -6.14 21.39
N ALA A 144 8.11 -5.60 20.17
CA ALA A 144 9.00 -6.07 19.12
C ALA A 144 9.72 -4.87 18.49
N PRO A 145 10.90 -5.07 17.88
CA PRO A 145 11.57 -4.00 17.12
C PRO A 145 10.66 -3.38 16.06
N ALA A 146 10.82 -2.06 15.83
CA ALA A 146 10.13 -1.38 14.74
C ALA A 146 10.49 -2.04 13.39
N GLY A 147 9.51 -2.19 12.50
CA GLY A 147 9.68 -2.91 11.22
C GLY A 147 9.39 -4.41 11.29
N THR A 148 9.12 -4.98 12.46
CA THR A 148 8.69 -6.38 12.59
C THR A 148 7.32 -6.55 11.95
N SER A 149 7.18 -7.50 11.00
CA SER A 149 5.90 -7.84 10.36
C SER A 149 4.83 -8.19 11.40
N GLY A 150 3.64 -7.62 11.25
CA GLY A 150 2.54 -7.83 12.18
C GLY A 150 2.72 -7.14 13.53
N ALA A 151 3.56 -6.12 13.62
CA ALA A 151 3.69 -5.28 14.81
C ALA A 151 3.02 -3.92 14.59
N MET A 152 2.27 -3.45 15.58
CA MET A 152 1.49 -2.20 15.55
C MET A 152 1.97 -1.23 16.62
N SER A 153 2.10 0.05 16.27
CA SER A 153 2.28 1.15 17.22
C SER A 153 1.04 2.04 17.25
N LEU A 154 0.80 2.73 18.37
CA LEU A 154 -0.36 3.63 18.50
C LEU A 154 -0.36 4.70 17.39
N ILE A 155 0.80 5.32 17.12
CA ILE A 155 0.88 6.35 16.07
C ILE A 155 0.75 5.73 14.67
N GLY A 156 1.18 4.49 14.45
CA GLY A 156 0.92 3.74 13.22
C GLY A 156 -0.57 3.50 13.03
N THR A 157 -1.30 3.11 14.09
CA THR A 157 -2.77 2.95 14.04
C THR A 157 -3.48 4.26 13.71
N VAL A 158 -3.03 5.38 14.26
CA VAL A 158 -3.53 6.72 13.86
C VAL A 158 -3.21 6.98 12.39
N GLY A 159 -2.00 6.60 11.92
CA GLY A 159 -1.61 6.67 10.51
C GLY A 159 -2.52 5.85 9.59
N THR A 160 -2.90 4.64 10.01
CA THR A 160 -3.88 3.79 9.29
C THR A 160 -5.20 4.53 9.06
N ILE A 161 -5.81 5.07 10.13
CA ILE A 161 -7.09 5.77 10.05
C ILE A 161 -6.96 7.04 9.21
N ALA A 162 -5.92 7.83 9.46
CA ALA A 162 -5.67 9.06 8.72
C ALA A 162 -5.42 8.81 7.22
N GLY A 163 -4.66 7.75 6.89
CA GLY A 163 -4.37 7.37 5.51
C GLY A 163 -5.60 6.93 4.74
N ALA A 164 -6.47 6.10 5.35
CA ALA A 164 -7.75 5.71 4.74
C ALA A 164 -8.67 6.91 4.55
N ALA A 165 -8.86 7.71 5.60
CA ALA A 165 -9.71 8.90 5.58
C ALA A 165 -9.21 9.95 4.56
N PHE A 166 -7.91 10.12 4.41
CA PHE A 166 -7.31 11.04 3.43
C PHE A 166 -7.78 10.72 2.00
N ILE A 167 -7.73 9.45 1.60
CA ILE A 167 -8.21 9.02 0.27
C ILE A 167 -9.73 9.17 0.17
N ALA A 168 -10.48 8.78 1.19
CA ALA A 168 -11.94 8.84 1.19
C ALA A 168 -12.45 10.30 1.09
N ILE A 169 -11.86 11.22 1.86
CA ILE A 169 -12.22 12.65 1.84
C ILE A 169 -11.83 13.27 0.50
N ALA A 170 -10.65 12.97 -0.03
CA ALA A 170 -10.25 13.44 -1.36
C ALA A 170 -11.23 12.94 -2.44
N ALA A 171 -11.60 11.65 -2.40
CA ALA A 171 -12.56 11.06 -3.32
C ALA A 171 -13.97 11.70 -3.21
N HIS A 172 -14.41 12.10 -2.01
CA HIS A 172 -15.65 12.84 -1.82
C HIS A 172 -15.69 14.11 -2.70
N TRP A 173 -14.63 14.90 -2.65
CA TRP A 173 -14.55 16.14 -3.45
C TRP A 173 -14.34 15.88 -4.95
N ILE A 174 -13.63 14.82 -5.31
CA ILE A 174 -13.29 14.50 -6.72
C ILE A 174 -14.48 13.85 -7.45
N PHE A 175 -15.22 12.96 -6.78
CA PHE A 175 -16.30 12.16 -7.36
C PHE A 175 -17.70 12.49 -6.82
N SER A 176 -17.81 13.51 -5.96
CA SER A 176 -19.08 13.89 -5.31
C SER A 176 -19.72 12.74 -4.52
N LEU A 177 -18.91 11.98 -3.80
CA LEU A 177 -19.37 10.85 -2.99
C LEU A 177 -20.28 11.32 -1.84
N SER A 178 -21.21 10.48 -1.42
CA SER A 178 -21.98 10.72 -0.20
C SER A 178 -21.10 10.55 1.06
N LEU A 179 -21.49 11.13 2.19
CA LEU A 179 -20.80 10.91 3.46
C LEU A 179 -20.82 9.44 3.90
N ARG A 180 -21.84 8.70 3.51
CA ARG A 180 -21.93 7.26 3.71
C ARG A 180 -20.81 6.52 2.97
N ASP A 181 -20.55 6.87 1.71
CA ASP A 181 -19.46 6.29 0.93
C ASP A 181 -18.10 6.62 1.55
N VAL A 182 -17.92 7.85 2.04
CA VAL A 182 -16.68 8.26 2.76
C VAL A 182 -16.44 7.39 3.98
N VAL A 183 -17.46 7.16 4.81
CA VAL A 183 -17.36 6.28 5.98
C VAL A 183 -17.03 4.85 5.55
N LEU A 184 -17.70 4.35 4.51
CA LEU A 184 -17.47 2.99 4.00
C LEU A 184 -16.06 2.83 3.45
N VAL A 185 -15.58 3.75 2.58
CA VAL A 185 -14.23 3.73 2.03
C VAL A 185 -13.17 3.79 3.13
N THR A 186 -13.38 4.67 4.13
CA THR A 186 -12.49 4.76 5.29
C THR A 186 -12.45 3.45 6.07
N SER A 187 -13.61 2.87 6.36
CA SER A 187 -13.72 1.64 7.16
C SER A 187 -13.09 0.45 6.46
N ILE A 188 -13.33 0.28 5.16
CA ILE A 188 -12.71 -0.78 4.35
C ILE A 188 -11.20 -0.56 4.22
N GLY A 189 -10.76 0.69 4.05
CA GLY A 189 -9.33 1.02 4.01
C GLY A 189 -8.61 0.66 5.32
N VAL A 190 -9.19 1.03 6.46
CA VAL A 190 -8.67 0.67 7.79
C VAL A 190 -8.66 -0.86 7.97
N PHE A 191 -9.74 -1.53 7.59
CA PHE A 191 -9.85 -2.98 7.69
C PHE A 191 -8.79 -3.69 6.84
N GLY A 192 -8.49 -3.21 5.63
CA GLY A 192 -7.43 -3.74 4.78
C GLY A 192 -6.04 -3.67 5.43
N SER A 193 -5.68 -2.53 6.02
CA SER A 193 -4.41 -2.39 6.76
C SER A 193 -4.34 -3.23 8.04
N LEU A 194 -5.48 -3.44 8.73
CA LEU A 194 -5.54 -4.37 9.87
C LEU A 194 -5.35 -5.83 9.43
N LEU A 195 -5.94 -6.22 8.31
CA LEU A 195 -5.70 -7.54 7.71
C LEU A 195 -4.23 -7.69 7.31
N ASP A 196 -3.59 -6.65 6.76
CA ASP A 196 -2.17 -6.68 6.42
C ASP A 196 -1.31 -6.96 7.65
N THR A 197 -1.54 -6.23 8.73
CA THR A 197 -0.89 -6.48 10.02
C THR A 197 -1.11 -7.92 10.52
N LEU A 198 -2.33 -8.44 10.41
CA LEU A 198 -2.66 -9.81 10.83
C LEU A 198 -1.94 -10.86 9.99
N PHE A 199 -2.02 -10.74 8.65
CA PHE A 199 -1.36 -11.67 7.73
C PHE A 199 0.18 -11.55 7.82
N GLY A 200 0.69 -10.34 8.05
CA GLY A 200 2.09 -10.11 8.36
C GLY A 200 2.55 -10.87 9.62
N ALA A 201 1.71 -10.87 10.67
CA ALA A 201 2.02 -11.57 11.92
C ALA A 201 2.07 -13.09 11.78
N VAL A 202 1.13 -13.69 11.03
CA VAL A 202 0.93 -15.15 11.02
C VAL A 202 1.46 -15.85 9.77
N GLY A 203 1.48 -15.17 8.63
CA GLY A 203 1.74 -15.78 7.32
C GLY A 203 2.99 -15.31 6.60
N GLN A 204 3.43 -14.07 6.81
CA GLN A 204 4.55 -13.50 6.06
C GLN A 204 5.85 -14.25 6.35
N ARG A 205 6.66 -14.47 5.28
CA ARG A 205 7.95 -15.17 5.41
C ARG A 205 8.94 -14.34 6.21
N VAL A 206 9.66 -15.00 7.10
CA VAL A 206 10.71 -14.42 7.95
C VAL A 206 11.99 -15.22 7.78
N TYR A 207 13.08 -14.50 7.66
CA TYR A 207 14.44 -15.04 7.60
C TYR A 207 15.25 -14.57 8.80
N ARG A 208 16.41 -15.20 9.00
CA ARG A 208 17.41 -14.80 9.99
C ARG A 208 18.76 -14.61 9.30
N CYS A 209 19.39 -13.48 9.54
CA CYS A 209 20.73 -13.22 9.02
C CYS A 209 21.74 -14.19 9.64
N THR A 210 22.57 -14.80 8.81
CA THR A 210 23.64 -15.72 9.25
C THR A 210 24.85 -14.99 9.82
N VAL A 211 24.97 -13.67 9.56
CA VAL A 211 26.10 -12.85 10.02
C VAL A 211 25.78 -12.16 11.36
N CYS A 212 24.68 -11.38 11.43
CA CYS A 212 24.34 -10.61 12.64
C CYS A 212 23.27 -11.28 13.53
N GLY A 213 22.61 -12.33 13.05
CA GLY A 213 21.58 -13.04 13.79
C GLY A 213 20.22 -12.35 13.85
N GLU A 214 20.05 -11.17 13.25
CA GLU A 214 18.78 -10.43 13.22
C GLU A 214 17.72 -11.10 12.35
N TYR A 215 16.45 -10.94 12.73
CA TYR A 215 15.30 -11.34 11.91
C TYR A 215 15.04 -10.28 10.85
N THR A 216 14.77 -10.71 9.62
CA THR A 216 14.56 -9.85 8.46
C THR A 216 13.60 -10.51 7.46
N GLU A 217 13.01 -9.73 6.59
CA GLU A 217 12.24 -10.22 5.43
C GLU A 217 13.11 -10.41 4.18
N LYS A 218 14.36 -9.91 4.21
CA LYS A 218 15.31 -9.97 3.09
C LYS A 218 15.87 -11.39 2.93
N ARG A 219 16.01 -11.84 1.68
CA ARG A 219 16.68 -13.10 1.34
C ARG A 219 18.20 -13.02 1.42
N GLU A 220 18.75 -11.79 1.37
CA GLU A 220 20.17 -11.50 1.54
C GLU A 220 20.33 -10.35 2.51
N HIS A 221 21.27 -10.48 3.45
CA HIS A 221 21.62 -9.46 4.43
C HIS A 221 23.14 -9.50 4.67
N HIS A 222 23.78 -8.33 4.68
CA HIS A 222 25.26 -8.21 4.74
C HIS A 222 25.98 -8.95 3.60
N GLY A 223 25.36 -9.00 2.39
CA GLY A 223 25.94 -9.70 1.22
C GLY A 223 25.97 -11.22 1.34
N GLN A 224 25.24 -11.79 2.30
CA GLN A 224 25.14 -13.24 2.51
C GLN A 224 23.67 -13.69 2.49
N PRO A 225 23.38 -14.91 2.00
CA PRO A 225 22.06 -15.52 2.05
C PRO A 225 21.58 -15.64 3.50
N THR A 226 20.29 -15.35 3.72
CA THR A 226 19.64 -15.49 5.02
C THR A 226 19.02 -16.88 5.18
N ALA A 227 18.92 -17.36 6.41
CA ALA A 227 18.26 -18.64 6.73
C ALA A 227 16.74 -18.43 6.90
N TYR A 228 15.93 -19.23 6.22
CA TYR A 228 14.48 -19.21 6.41
C TYR A 228 14.11 -19.71 7.81
N VAL A 229 13.18 -18.98 8.47
CA VAL A 229 12.75 -19.29 9.85
C VAL A 229 11.30 -19.71 9.91
N SER A 230 10.37 -18.92 9.33
CA SER A 230 8.93 -19.15 9.47
C SER A 230 8.11 -18.43 8.42
N GLY A 231 6.81 -18.71 8.40
CA GLY A 231 5.83 -18.13 7.47
C GLY A 231 5.64 -18.99 6.22
N ILE A 232 4.95 -18.45 5.25
CA ILE A 232 4.70 -19.13 3.95
C ILE A 232 5.75 -18.61 2.96
N ARG A 233 6.57 -19.48 2.38
CA ARG A 233 7.76 -19.10 1.58
C ARG A 233 7.49 -18.15 0.43
N PHE A 234 6.31 -18.20 -0.20
CA PHE A 234 5.92 -17.32 -1.28
C PHE A 234 5.20 -16.05 -0.81
N LEU A 235 4.81 -15.97 0.48
CA LEU A 235 4.08 -14.84 1.03
C LEU A 235 5.07 -13.78 1.55
N GLY A 236 5.60 -12.96 0.64
CA GLY A 236 6.34 -11.75 0.97
C GLY A 236 5.40 -10.55 1.12
N ASN A 237 5.95 -9.38 1.42
CA ASN A 237 5.17 -8.16 1.66
C ASN A 237 4.23 -7.82 0.50
N ASP A 238 4.69 -7.85 -0.76
CA ASP A 238 3.85 -7.54 -1.92
C ASP A 238 2.65 -8.50 -2.05
N ALA A 239 2.86 -9.80 -1.76
CA ALA A 239 1.79 -10.79 -1.80
C ALA A 239 0.77 -10.59 -0.67
N VAL A 240 1.22 -10.19 0.52
CA VAL A 240 0.34 -9.81 1.63
C VAL A 240 -0.50 -8.61 1.22
N ASN A 241 0.09 -7.55 0.67
CA ASN A 241 -0.62 -6.34 0.24
C ASN A 241 -1.73 -6.64 -0.80
N VAL A 242 -1.44 -7.47 -1.82
CA VAL A 242 -2.46 -7.89 -2.81
C VAL A 242 -3.60 -8.65 -2.13
N LEU A 243 -3.25 -9.62 -1.30
CA LEU A 243 -4.23 -10.50 -0.65
C LEU A 243 -5.16 -9.71 0.29
N THR A 244 -4.59 -8.86 1.11
CA THR A 244 -5.34 -8.14 2.17
C THR A 244 -6.15 -6.98 1.62
N SER A 245 -5.59 -6.20 0.67
CA SER A 245 -6.36 -5.19 -0.05
C SER A 245 -7.47 -5.82 -0.89
N GLY A 246 -7.19 -6.96 -1.53
CA GLY A 246 -8.19 -7.71 -2.30
C GLY A 246 -9.32 -8.26 -1.44
N LEU A 247 -9.01 -8.88 -0.29
CA LEU A 247 -10.02 -9.39 0.64
C LEU A 247 -10.88 -8.27 1.21
N ALA A 248 -10.26 -7.20 1.71
CA ALA A 248 -11.01 -6.06 2.25
C ALA A 248 -11.90 -5.41 1.21
N SER A 249 -11.35 -5.15 0.01
CA SER A 249 -12.09 -4.51 -1.09
C SER A 249 -13.19 -5.41 -1.63
N GLY A 250 -12.97 -6.73 -1.69
CA GLY A 250 -13.99 -7.71 -2.06
C GLY A 250 -15.17 -7.73 -1.09
N ILE A 251 -14.88 -7.69 0.21
CA ILE A 251 -15.93 -7.57 1.25
C ILE A 251 -16.68 -6.24 1.08
N GLY A 252 -15.96 -5.13 0.90
CA GLY A 252 -16.58 -3.82 0.63
C GLY A 252 -17.48 -3.85 -0.62
N PHE A 253 -17.02 -4.48 -1.70
CA PHE A 253 -17.80 -4.63 -2.93
C PHE A 253 -19.08 -5.44 -2.71
N ILE A 254 -19.02 -6.54 -1.96
CA ILE A 254 -20.19 -7.33 -1.58
C ILE A 254 -21.18 -6.46 -0.77
N ILE A 255 -20.69 -5.73 0.23
CA ILE A 255 -21.54 -4.82 1.03
C ILE A 255 -22.27 -3.84 0.13
N VAL A 256 -21.61 -3.22 -0.85
CA VAL A 256 -22.23 -2.27 -1.79
C VAL A 256 -23.30 -2.91 -2.64
N ARG A 257 -23.16 -4.19 -3.00
CA ARG A 257 -24.14 -4.92 -3.81
C ARG A 257 -25.45 -5.25 -3.08
N PHE A 258 -25.37 -5.40 -1.76
CA PHE A 258 -26.53 -5.77 -0.93
C PHE A 258 -27.06 -4.59 -0.11
N TRP A 259 -26.56 -3.40 -0.34
CA TRP A 259 -26.93 -2.18 0.38
C TRP A 259 -27.60 -1.19 -0.58
#